data_e9816e310070c35819a1389dcbe449bd
#
_entry.id   e9816e310070c35819a1389dcbe449bd
#
_cell.length_a   1.000
_cell.length_b   1.000
_cell.length_c   1.000
_cell.angle_alpha   90.00
_cell.angle_beta   90.00
_cell.angle_gamma   90.00
#
_symmetry.space_group_name_H-M   'P 1'
#
loop_
_entity.id
_entity.type
_entity.pdbx_description
1 polymer ?
#
loop_
_entity_poly.entity_id
_entity_poly.type
_entity_poly.pdbx_seq_one_letter_code
_entity_poly.pdbx_strand_id
1 'polypeptide(L)'
;MPGTASPSVSCRAVGGLGSMALSGLEVEKQVPADPRPGHKLQSWWSLAFCLCFYGFMSQMRPGESFITPYLLGPDKNFTQKQVTNEITPVLSYSYLAVLVPVFLLTDYLRYKPVLLLQGLSYVSVWLLLLFGSSVLHMQFMEFFFSITMAARIAYSSYIFSLVPPACYQRMAGYSRASVLLGVFASSVLGQLLVTVGGTPFSTLNYISLVFLAFSLVLTLFLKRPKRSLFFNRGAPACAGASPSELDPMNLGQVQPTGGKPGQLPASWRDSALAHMLRELGHTARLPQLRLWSLWWVFNSAGYYLIVYYVHILWNVVNPTTDTTRVYNGGADAASTLLGAITSFAAGFVRIRWALWAKLIIAVVTVLQAGLIFLMYKTSNIWLCYSAFVLFRGSHQLLVPIATFQIASSLSQELRALVFGVNTFLATVLKTIITLVVSDKRGLGLPVRSQFLIYFVYFLVLFVAYVLAALLSGLRHFRQGRHQPLPPAQELMSPVQEQAVQDGPAPEDGVWAVGEQPEAKA
;
A
#
# COMPACT_ATOMS: atom_id res chain seq x y z
N MET A 1 54.90 5.14 6.80
CA MET A 1 54.32 5.57 5.56
C MET A 1 52.90 5.02 5.46
N PRO A 2 51.90 5.78 5.02
CA PRO A 2 50.60 5.90 5.68
C PRO A 2 49.57 4.90 5.16
N GLY A 3 48.79 4.34 5.94
CA GLY A 3 47.49 4.58 6.53
C GLY A 3 46.38 4.86 5.51
N THR A 4 45.55 3.84 5.16
CA THR A 4 44.27 4.08 4.50
C THR A 4 43.15 3.64 5.41
N ALA A 5 42.42 4.64 5.90
CA ALA A 5 41.24 4.51 6.70
C ALA A 5 40.03 4.06 5.87
N SER A 6 39.31 3.06 6.34
CA SER A 6 37.98 2.71 5.84
C SER A 6 36.90 3.57 6.51
N PRO A 7 35.86 4.02 5.80
CA PRO A 7 34.80 4.84 6.37
C PRO A 7 33.80 4.01 7.16
N SER A 8 33.69 4.30 8.44
CA SER A 8 32.62 3.85 9.32
C SER A 8 31.32 4.57 8.98
N VAL A 9 30.29 3.84 8.57
CA VAL A 9 28.94 4.37 8.40
C VAL A 9 28.25 4.39 9.77
N SER A 10 28.25 5.55 10.40
CA SER A 10 27.54 5.88 11.64
C SER A 10 26.05 6.09 11.36
N CYS A 11 25.18 5.28 11.94
CA CYS A 11 23.77 5.60 12.09
C CYS A 11 23.60 6.54 13.29
N ARG A 12 23.42 7.84 13.04
CA ARG A 12 23.04 8.82 14.07
C ARG A 12 21.60 8.60 14.52
N ALA A 13 21.43 8.19 15.75
CA ALA A 13 20.20 8.35 16.51
C ALA A 13 20.25 9.72 17.20
N VAL A 14 19.19 10.50 17.03
CA VAL A 14 18.97 11.75 17.78
C VAL A 14 18.06 11.41 18.96
N GLY A 15 18.52 11.71 20.16
CA GLY A 15 17.71 11.67 21.37
C GLY A 15 18.58 11.94 22.59
N GLY A 16 18.44 13.11 23.15
CA GLY A 16 19.26 13.58 24.24
C GLY A 16 18.72 13.31 25.65
N LEU A 17 19.60 13.49 26.59
CA LEU A 17 19.48 13.85 28.00
C LEU A 17 19.15 12.77 29.04
N GLY A 18 20.08 12.63 29.97
CA GLY A 18 19.83 12.14 31.33
C GLY A 18 21.01 11.41 31.96
N SER A 19 21.98 12.20 32.50
CA SER A 19 23.09 11.74 33.34
C SER A 19 22.59 11.14 34.67
N MET A 20 23.16 10.02 35.13
CA MET A 20 23.79 9.93 36.47
C MET A 20 24.55 8.62 36.65
N ALA A 21 25.73 8.77 37.19
CA ALA A 21 26.71 7.74 37.54
C ALA A 21 26.30 6.91 38.76
N LEU A 22 26.73 5.64 38.78
CA LEU A 22 27.35 5.04 39.99
C LEU A 22 28.10 3.76 39.63
N SER A 23 29.30 3.73 40.12
CA SER A 23 30.39 2.76 40.04
C SER A 23 30.06 1.38 40.64
N GLY A 24 30.69 0.34 40.09
CA GLY A 24 31.14 -0.76 40.92
C GLY A 24 31.00 -2.17 40.35
N LEU A 25 32.14 -2.80 40.12
CA LEU A 25 32.46 -4.24 40.09
C LEU A 25 32.35 -4.99 38.77
N GLU A 26 33.52 -5.18 38.17
CA GLU A 26 33.86 -6.12 37.12
C GLU A 26 33.59 -7.58 37.56
N VAL A 27 32.84 -8.29 36.74
CA VAL A 27 33.01 -9.74 36.59
C VAL A 27 33.02 -10.03 35.09
N GLU A 28 34.23 -10.23 34.59
CA GLU A 28 34.52 -10.64 33.23
C GLU A 28 33.97 -12.07 32.99
N LYS A 29 32.79 -12.18 32.36
CA LYS A 29 32.32 -13.41 31.76
C LYS A 29 32.59 -13.34 30.27
N GLN A 30 33.53 -14.15 29.80
CA GLN A 30 33.83 -14.43 28.39
C GLN A 30 32.53 -14.79 27.66
N VAL A 31 32.09 -13.90 26.81
CA VAL A 31 31.01 -14.11 25.84
C VAL A 31 31.63 -14.88 24.66
N PRO A 32 31.04 -15.99 24.18
CA PRO A 32 31.51 -16.68 22.99
C PRO A 32 31.46 -15.74 21.79
N ALA A 33 32.55 -15.67 21.04
CA ALA A 33 32.70 -14.83 19.86
C ALA A 33 31.59 -15.10 18.84
N ASP A 34 30.73 -14.11 18.61
CA ASP A 34 29.66 -14.12 17.62
C ASP A 34 30.25 -14.21 16.19
N PRO A 35 29.75 -15.08 15.31
CA PRO A 35 30.32 -15.27 13.99
C PRO A 35 30.20 -14.01 13.15
N ARG A 36 31.32 -13.56 12.65
CA ARG A 36 31.69 -12.44 11.76
C ARG A 36 30.51 -11.63 11.18
N PRO A 37 30.44 -10.31 11.42
CA PRO A 37 29.34 -9.44 10.96
C PRO A 37 29.16 -9.38 9.42
N GLY A 38 30.17 -9.71 8.64
CA GLY A 38 30.12 -9.72 7.19
C GLY A 38 29.18 -10.77 6.58
N HIS A 39 29.06 -11.95 7.20
CA HIS A 39 28.24 -13.05 6.64
C HIS A 39 26.72 -12.81 6.82
N LYS A 40 26.29 -12.14 7.90
CA LYS A 40 24.89 -11.79 8.12
C LYS A 40 24.43 -10.66 7.18
N LEU A 41 25.30 -9.72 6.87
CA LEU A 41 25.01 -8.59 5.98
C LEU A 41 24.88 -9.04 4.52
N GLN A 42 25.77 -9.92 4.06
CA GLN A 42 25.74 -10.48 2.71
C GLN A 42 24.50 -11.37 2.48
N SER A 43 24.08 -12.12 3.49
CA SER A 43 22.85 -12.94 3.46
C SER A 43 21.58 -12.08 3.32
N TRP A 44 21.55 -10.88 3.90
CA TRP A 44 20.39 -9.98 3.80
C TRP A 44 20.22 -9.39 2.40
N TRP A 45 21.29 -8.93 1.77
CA TRP A 45 21.24 -8.39 0.41
C TRP A 45 20.84 -9.44 -0.63
N SER A 46 21.35 -10.66 -0.51
CA SER A 46 20.95 -11.76 -1.37
C SER A 46 19.46 -12.07 -1.24
N LEU A 47 18.93 -12.09 -0.02
CA LEU A 47 17.50 -12.29 0.23
C LEU A 47 16.66 -11.15 -0.35
N ALA A 48 17.08 -9.89 -0.12
CA ALA A 48 16.41 -8.71 -0.64
C ALA A 48 16.37 -8.71 -2.17
N PHE A 49 17.50 -9.04 -2.80
CA PHE A 49 17.59 -9.18 -4.26
C PHE A 49 16.64 -10.25 -4.79
N CYS A 50 16.65 -11.44 -4.19
CA CYS A 50 15.79 -12.55 -4.60
C CYS A 50 14.29 -12.20 -4.50
N LEU A 51 13.89 -11.50 -3.42
CA LEU A 51 12.53 -11.03 -3.22
C LEU A 51 12.11 -9.95 -4.24
N CYS A 52 12.99 -8.99 -4.48
CA CYS A 52 12.75 -7.93 -5.46
C CYS A 52 12.71 -8.51 -6.89
N PHE A 53 13.60 -9.42 -7.21
CA PHE A 53 13.64 -10.08 -8.51
C PHE A 53 12.37 -10.91 -8.76
N TYR A 54 11.91 -11.66 -7.76
CA TYR A 54 10.62 -12.36 -7.84
C TYR A 54 9.47 -11.36 -8.04
N GLY A 55 9.44 -10.25 -7.26
CA GLY A 55 8.44 -9.20 -7.40
C GLY A 55 8.41 -8.58 -8.80
N PHE A 56 9.57 -8.35 -9.40
CA PHE A 56 9.71 -7.88 -10.78
C PHE A 56 9.18 -8.91 -11.79
N MET A 57 9.70 -10.15 -11.72
CA MET A 57 9.35 -11.20 -12.68
C MET A 57 7.86 -11.59 -12.64
N SER A 58 7.24 -11.56 -11.46
CA SER A 58 5.80 -11.85 -11.31
C SER A 58 4.89 -10.82 -12.01
N GLN A 59 5.42 -9.65 -12.38
CA GLN A 59 4.69 -8.61 -13.11
C GLN A 59 5.02 -8.58 -14.62
N MET A 60 5.95 -9.42 -15.07
CA MET A 60 6.31 -9.51 -16.50
C MET A 60 5.23 -10.26 -17.29
N ARG A 61 4.23 -9.51 -17.78
CA ARG A 61 3.05 -10.00 -18.51
C ARG A 61 2.74 -9.08 -19.69
N PRO A 62 3.58 -9.07 -20.75
CA PRO A 62 3.43 -8.12 -21.86
C PRO A 62 2.10 -8.24 -22.62
N GLY A 63 1.40 -9.37 -22.55
CA GLY A 63 0.07 -9.55 -23.12
C GLY A 63 -1.07 -8.91 -22.33
N GLU A 64 -0.87 -8.52 -21.04
CA GLU A 64 -1.96 -8.06 -20.18
C GLU A 64 -2.70 -6.82 -20.73
N SER A 65 -1.99 -5.83 -21.25
CA SER A 65 -2.59 -4.61 -21.85
C SER A 65 -3.37 -4.88 -23.14
N PHE A 66 -3.18 -6.05 -23.72
CA PHE A 66 -3.79 -6.43 -25.01
C PHE A 66 -4.82 -7.55 -24.89
N ILE A 67 -5.21 -7.97 -23.67
CA ILE A 67 -6.23 -9.02 -23.45
C ILE A 67 -7.57 -8.64 -24.09
N THR A 68 -8.03 -7.41 -23.90
CA THR A 68 -9.32 -6.97 -24.48
C THR A 68 -9.34 -7.02 -26.01
N PRO A 69 -8.40 -6.41 -26.74
CA PRO A 69 -8.37 -6.53 -28.19
C PRO A 69 -8.13 -7.98 -28.67
N TYR A 70 -7.42 -8.82 -27.89
CA TYR A 70 -7.28 -10.25 -28.20
C TYR A 70 -8.60 -11.01 -28.08
N LEU A 71 -9.41 -10.74 -27.05
CA LEU A 71 -10.72 -11.36 -26.87
C LEU A 71 -11.73 -10.94 -27.93
N LEU A 72 -11.70 -9.68 -28.36
CA LEU A 72 -12.61 -9.08 -29.32
C LEU A 72 -12.14 -9.27 -30.77
N GLY A 73 -10.87 -9.62 -30.95
CA GLY A 73 -10.25 -9.83 -32.27
C GLY A 73 -10.54 -11.19 -32.87
N PRO A 74 -9.97 -11.47 -34.08
CA PRO A 74 -10.21 -12.69 -34.84
C PRO A 74 -9.74 -13.96 -34.10
N ASP A 75 -8.81 -13.83 -33.13
CA ASP A 75 -8.30 -14.98 -32.37
C ASP A 75 -9.37 -15.65 -31.51
N LYS A 76 -10.29 -14.86 -30.92
CA LYS A 76 -11.31 -15.35 -29.98
C LYS A 76 -12.75 -15.05 -30.40
N ASN A 77 -12.99 -14.01 -31.18
CA ASN A 77 -14.29 -13.61 -31.73
C ASN A 77 -15.42 -13.42 -30.68
N PHE A 78 -15.09 -13.01 -29.47
CA PHE A 78 -16.11 -12.67 -28.48
C PHE A 78 -16.76 -11.34 -28.83
N THR A 79 -18.07 -11.24 -28.59
CA THR A 79 -18.79 -9.98 -28.77
C THR A 79 -18.45 -9.00 -27.65
N GLN A 80 -18.53 -7.70 -27.97
CA GLN A 80 -18.34 -6.63 -26.98
C GLN A 80 -19.22 -6.83 -25.74
N LYS A 81 -20.48 -7.26 -25.93
CA LYS A 81 -21.43 -7.53 -24.85
C LYS A 81 -20.97 -8.68 -23.97
N GLN A 82 -20.48 -9.79 -24.56
CA GLN A 82 -19.95 -10.92 -23.77
C GLN A 82 -18.77 -10.49 -22.91
N VAL A 83 -17.81 -9.76 -23.48
CA VAL A 83 -16.63 -9.29 -22.71
C VAL A 83 -17.06 -8.34 -21.60
N THR A 84 -17.91 -7.34 -21.89
CA THR A 84 -18.29 -6.29 -20.94
C THR A 84 -19.23 -6.79 -19.83
N ASN A 85 -20.22 -7.65 -20.18
CA ASN A 85 -21.33 -7.95 -19.30
C ASN A 85 -21.36 -9.39 -18.77
N GLU A 86 -20.55 -10.30 -19.34
CA GLU A 86 -20.55 -11.71 -18.94
C GLU A 86 -19.20 -12.19 -18.41
N ILE A 87 -18.08 -11.68 -18.96
CA ILE A 87 -16.72 -12.11 -18.58
C ILE A 87 -16.17 -11.19 -17.50
N THR A 88 -15.98 -9.91 -17.77
CA THR A 88 -15.32 -8.95 -16.84
C THR A 88 -16.01 -8.82 -15.48
N PRO A 89 -17.36 -8.87 -15.33
CA PRO A 89 -18.00 -8.79 -14.01
C PRO A 89 -17.59 -9.92 -13.07
N VAL A 90 -17.29 -11.13 -13.62
CA VAL A 90 -16.85 -12.30 -12.83
C VAL A 90 -15.65 -11.97 -11.96
N LEU A 91 -14.71 -11.17 -12.46
CA LEU A 91 -13.56 -10.73 -11.69
C LEU A 91 -13.95 -10.04 -10.37
N SER A 92 -14.98 -9.21 -10.38
CA SER A 92 -15.36 -8.42 -9.20
C SER A 92 -15.93 -9.28 -8.09
N TYR A 93 -16.90 -10.16 -8.39
CA TYR A 93 -17.51 -11.00 -7.37
C TYR A 93 -16.65 -12.20 -6.99
N SER A 94 -15.87 -12.76 -7.92
CA SER A 94 -14.88 -13.78 -7.60
C SER A 94 -13.80 -13.23 -6.66
N TYR A 95 -13.32 -12.02 -6.91
CA TYR A 95 -12.36 -11.36 -6.04
C TYR A 95 -12.91 -11.14 -4.62
N LEU A 96 -14.18 -10.72 -4.50
CA LEU A 96 -14.84 -10.60 -3.19
C LEU A 96 -14.92 -11.96 -2.48
N ALA A 97 -15.28 -13.02 -3.19
CA ALA A 97 -15.42 -14.37 -2.62
C ALA A 97 -14.08 -14.95 -2.15
N VAL A 98 -12.98 -14.74 -2.92
CA VAL A 98 -11.67 -15.32 -2.59
C VAL A 98 -10.81 -14.44 -1.67
N LEU A 99 -11.14 -13.16 -1.49
CA LEU A 99 -10.32 -12.21 -0.74
C LEU A 99 -10.13 -12.65 0.72
N VAL A 100 -11.23 -12.97 1.40
CA VAL A 100 -11.20 -13.39 2.82
C VAL A 100 -10.54 -14.75 3.00
N PRO A 101 -10.93 -15.82 2.26
CA PRO A 101 -10.25 -17.11 2.35
C PRO A 101 -8.75 -17.05 2.08
N VAL A 102 -8.33 -16.32 1.02
CA VAL A 102 -6.90 -16.20 0.68
C VAL A 102 -6.14 -15.41 1.75
N PHE A 103 -6.74 -14.37 2.33
CA PHE A 103 -6.13 -13.62 3.43
C PHE A 103 -5.89 -14.51 4.66
N LEU A 104 -6.89 -15.28 5.09
CA LEU A 104 -6.77 -16.20 6.22
C LEU A 104 -5.76 -17.32 5.93
N LEU A 105 -5.82 -17.89 4.73
CA LEU A 105 -4.92 -18.94 4.28
C LEU A 105 -3.46 -18.47 4.23
N THR A 106 -3.24 -17.21 3.86
CA THR A 106 -1.91 -16.57 3.80
C THR A 106 -1.18 -16.67 5.14
N ASP A 107 -1.85 -16.33 6.22
CA ASP A 107 -1.25 -16.36 7.55
C ASP A 107 -1.14 -17.79 8.11
N TYR A 108 -2.18 -18.60 7.93
CA TYR A 108 -2.21 -20.00 8.39
C TYR A 108 -1.13 -20.86 7.74
N LEU A 109 -0.95 -20.77 6.42
CA LEU A 109 0.04 -21.55 5.65
C LEU A 109 1.45 -20.94 5.62
N ARG A 110 1.69 -19.81 6.30
CA ARG A 110 2.99 -19.12 6.34
C ARG A 110 3.48 -18.68 4.95
N TYR A 111 2.66 -17.99 4.21
CA TYR A 111 2.91 -17.26 2.95
C TYR A 111 3.35 -18.09 1.74
N LYS A 112 4.40 -18.92 1.81
CA LYS A 112 4.98 -19.62 0.63
C LYS A 112 3.95 -20.43 -0.16
N PRO A 113 3.07 -21.27 0.44
CA PRO A 113 2.06 -22.01 -0.32
C PRO A 113 1.05 -21.10 -1.05
N VAL A 114 0.75 -19.92 -0.50
CA VAL A 114 -0.14 -18.96 -1.14
C VAL A 114 0.55 -18.28 -2.34
N LEU A 115 1.86 -18.04 -2.26
CA LEU A 115 2.64 -17.57 -3.40
C LEU A 115 2.73 -18.62 -4.52
N LEU A 116 2.82 -19.92 -4.16
CA LEU A 116 2.71 -21.02 -5.13
C LEU A 116 1.32 -21.05 -5.77
N LEU A 117 0.26 -20.92 -4.98
CA LEU A 117 -1.12 -20.82 -5.48
C LEU A 117 -1.27 -19.63 -6.43
N GLN A 118 -0.68 -18.48 -6.11
CA GLN A 118 -0.65 -17.30 -6.98
C GLN A 118 0.02 -17.60 -8.33
N GLY A 119 1.20 -18.22 -8.30
CA GLY A 119 1.94 -18.58 -9.52
C GLY A 119 1.17 -19.59 -10.37
N LEU A 120 0.61 -20.65 -9.76
CA LEU A 120 -0.25 -21.63 -10.46
C LEU A 120 -1.48 -20.97 -11.06
N SER A 121 -2.13 -20.08 -10.32
CA SER A 121 -3.29 -19.34 -10.82
C SER A 121 -2.93 -18.44 -12.00
N TYR A 122 -1.78 -17.78 -11.98
CA TYR A 122 -1.29 -17.00 -13.14
C TYR A 122 -1.07 -17.87 -14.36
N VAL A 123 -0.41 -19.02 -14.22
CA VAL A 123 -0.24 -19.96 -15.33
C VAL A 123 -1.59 -20.42 -15.86
N SER A 124 -2.54 -20.77 -14.99
CA SER A 124 -3.90 -21.17 -15.38
C SER A 124 -4.63 -20.07 -16.14
N VAL A 125 -4.49 -18.80 -15.75
CA VAL A 125 -5.06 -17.64 -16.46
C VAL A 125 -4.59 -17.62 -17.92
N TRP A 126 -3.28 -17.70 -18.15
CA TRP A 126 -2.74 -17.63 -19.52
C TRP A 126 -3.00 -18.89 -20.33
N LEU A 127 -3.05 -20.06 -19.71
CA LEU A 127 -3.48 -21.29 -20.39
C LEU A 127 -4.95 -21.21 -20.83
N LEU A 128 -5.85 -20.75 -19.95
CA LEU A 128 -7.26 -20.55 -20.30
C LEU A 128 -7.43 -19.48 -21.38
N LEU A 129 -6.67 -18.39 -21.30
CA LEU A 129 -6.68 -17.34 -22.31
C LEU A 129 -6.23 -17.85 -23.68
N LEU A 130 -5.19 -18.69 -23.75
CA LEU A 130 -4.67 -19.24 -25.01
C LEU A 130 -5.58 -20.33 -25.57
N PHE A 131 -5.99 -21.31 -24.76
CA PHE A 131 -6.67 -22.51 -25.22
C PHE A 131 -8.21 -22.48 -25.03
N GLY A 132 -8.70 -21.60 -24.15
CA GLY A 132 -10.14 -21.46 -23.94
C GLY A 132 -10.86 -20.84 -25.13
N SER A 133 -12.02 -21.40 -25.53
CA SER A 133 -12.83 -20.95 -26.65
C SER A 133 -14.24 -20.51 -26.26
N SER A 134 -14.70 -20.77 -25.04
CA SER A 134 -16.05 -20.45 -24.59
C SER A 134 -16.06 -19.32 -23.56
N VAL A 135 -17.21 -18.65 -23.41
CA VAL A 135 -17.44 -17.65 -22.36
C VAL A 135 -17.14 -18.23 -20.97
N LEU A 136 -17.52 -19.48 -20.73
CA LEU A 136 -17.28 -20.17 -19.46
C LEU A 136 -15.77 -20.32 -19.17
N HIS A 137 -14.94 -20.65 -20.17
CA HIS A 137 -13.50 -20.70 -20.01
C HIS A 137 -12.93 -19.33 -19.61
N MET A 138 -13.44 -18.24 -20.22
CA MET A 138 -13.02 -16.88 -19.88
C MET A 138 -13.51 -16.46 -18.48
N GLN A 139 -14.66 -16.93 -18.04
CA GLN A 139 -15.12 -16.72 -16.66
C GLN A 139 -14.23 -17.44 -15.64
N PHE A 140 -13.79 -18.67 -15.93
CA PHE A 140 -12.80 -19.35 -15.11
C PHE A 140 -11.43 -18.63 -15.14
N MET A 141 -11.03 -18.06 -16.25
CA MET A 141 -9.84 -17.23 -16.36
C MET A 141 -9.91 -16.04 -15.38
N GLU A 142 -11.04 -15.33 -15.36
CA GLU A 142 -11.26 -14.22 -14.40
C GLU A 142 -11.31 -14.68 -12.95
N PHE A 143 -11.86 -15.87 -12.67
CA PHE A 143 -11.82 -16.47 -11.34
C PHE A 143 -10.37 -16.73 -10.87
N PHE A 144 -9.53 -17.37 -11.69
CA PHE A 144 -8.11 -17.57 -11.34
C PHE A 144 -7.37 -16.25 -11.24
N PHE A 145 -7.69 -15.27 -12.08
CA PHE A 145 -7.10 -13.94 -11.99
C PHE A 145 -7.46 -13.25 -10.66
N SER A 146 -8.67 -13.44 -10.14
CA SER A 146 -9.08 -12.93 -8.83
C SER A 146 -8.27 -13.54 -7.68
N ILE A 147 -7.91 -14.83 -7.75
CA ILE A 147 -7.01 -15.47 -6.78
C ILE A 147 -5.63 -14.81 -6.81
N THR A 148 -5.10 -14.52 -8.01
CA THR A 148 -3.79 -13.84 -8.12
C THR A 148 -3.80 -12.46 -7.49
N MET A 149 -4.90 -11.73 -7.64
CA MET A 149 -5.08 -10.40 -7.04
C MET A 149 -5.18 -10.47 -5.51
N ALA A 150 -5.93 -11.42 -4.96
CA ALA A 150 -6.04 -11.63 -3.52
C ALA A 150 -4.70 -12.04 -2.90
N ALA A 151 -3.94 -12.89 -3.58
CA ALA A 151 -2.65 -13.37 -3.12
C ALA A 151 -1.53 -12.31 -3.14
N ARG A 152 -1.72 -11.15 -3.78
CA ARG A 152 -0.76 -10.02 -3.68
C ARG A 152 -0.52 -9.56 -2.25
N ILE A 153 -1.52 -9.71 -1.38
CA ILE A 153 -1.40 -9.40 0.04
C ILE A 153 -0.36 -10.33 0.69
N ALA A 154 -0.33 -11.60 0.27
CA ALA A 154 0.64 -12.56 0.75
C ALA A 154 2.09 -12.15 0.46
N TYR A 155 2.37 -11.62 -0.73
CA TYR A 155 3.71 -11.18 -1.09
C TYR A 155 4.21 -10.02 -0.23
N SER A 156 3.39 -9.00 -0.01
CA SER A 156 3.76 -7.86 0.85
C SER A 156 3.99 -8.30 2.30
N SER A 157 3.13 -9.13 2.85
CA SER A 157 3.27 -9.65 4.22
C SER A 157 4.46 -10.63 4.36
N TYR A 158 4.72 -11.43 3.34
CA TYR A 158 5.86 -12.36 3.28
C TYR A 158 7.21 -11.64 3.43
N ILE A 159 7.37 -10.49 2.79
CA ILE A 159 8.58 -9.68 2.90
C ILE A 159 8.86 -9.30 4.34
N PHE A 160 7.85 -8.82 5.07
CA PHE A 160 7.98 -8.41 6.47
C PHE A 160 8.27 -9.58 7.41
N SER A 161 7.90 -10.81 7.03
CA SER A 161 8.18 -12.01 7.83
C SER A 161 9.63 -12.50 7.75
N LEU A 162 10.39 -12.03 6.75
CA LEU A 162 11.76 -12.49 6.48
C LEU A 162 12.84 -11.47 6.83
N VAL A 163 12.48 -10.19 6.96
CA VAL A 163 13.40 -9.07 7.13
C VAL A 163 13.35 -8.55 8.57
N PRO A 164 14.47 -8.12 9.18
CA PRO A 164 14.48 -7.51 10.50
C PRO A 164 13.68 -6.21 10.54
N PRO A 165 13.04 -5.85 11.66
CA PRO A 165 12.22 -4.63 11.80
C PRO A 165 12.94 -3.35 11.38
N ALA A 166 14.22 -3.21 11.68
CA ALA A 166 15.05 -2.05 11.30
C ALA A 166 15.13 -1.81 9.78
N CYS A 167 14.90 -2.85 8.98
CA CYS A 167 14.98 -2.79 7.52
C CYS A 167 13.61 -2.75 6.81
N TYR A 168 12.49 -2.80 7.55
CA TYR A 168 11.14 -2.89 6.98
C TYR A 168 10.84 -1.77 5.98
N GLN A 169 11.13 -0.52 6.34
CA GLN A 169 10.83 0.63 5.48
C GLN A 169 11.61 0.59 4.16
N ARG A 170 12.91 0.26 4.23
CA ARG A 170 13.76 0.14 3.03
C ARG A 170 13.30 -0.99 2.13
N MET A 171 13.01 -2.15 2.73
CA MET A 171 12.60 -3.34 1.98
C MET A 171 11.22 -3.17 1.34
N ALA A 172 10.27 -2.52 2.03
CA ALA A 172 8.98 -2.16 1.47
C ALA A 172 9.13 -1.24 0.26
N GLY A 173 10.04 -0.25 0.34
CA GLY A 173 10.36 0.65 -0.77
C GLY A 173 10.95 -0.10 -1.98
N TYR A 174 11.94 -0.93 -1.76
CA TYR A 174 12.59 -1.71 -2.82
C TYR A 174 11.63 -2.69 -3.50
N SER A 175 10.84 -3.41 -2.72
CA SER A 175 9.84 -4.33 -3.23
C SER A 175 8.77 -3.61 -4.07
N ARG A 176 8.26 -2.47 -3.58
CA ARG A 176 7.27 -1.68 -4.32
C ARG A 176 7.85 -1.13 -5.63
N ALA A 177 9.07 -0.60 -5.59
CA ALA A 177 9.78 -0.12 -6.78
C ALA A 177 9.99 -1.23 -7.79
N SER A 178 10.42 -2.42 -7.33
CA SER A 178 10.63 -3.59 -8.18
C SER A 178 9.35 -4.06 -8.88
N VAL A 179 8.23 -4.12 -8.16
CA VAL A 179 6.92 -4.47 -8.72
C VAL A 179 6.48 -3.42 -9.76
N LEU A 180 6.61 -2.13 -9.47
CA LEU A 180 6.24 -1.06 -10.41
C LEU A 180 7.14 -1.06 -11.65
N LEU A 181 8.44 -1.32 -11.47
CA LEU A 181 9.38 -1.45 -12.59
C LEU A 181 9.01 -2.65 -13.47
N GLY A 182 8.60 -3.77 -12.86
CA GLY A 182 8.11 -4.94 -13.60
C GLY A 182 6.86 -4.65 -14.43
N VAL A 183 5.88 -3.94 -13.86
CA VAL A 183 4.67 -3.51 -14.59
C VAL A 183 5.04 -2.58 -15.75
N PHE A 184 5.89 -1.59 -15.49
CA PHE A 184 6.34 -0.63 -16.51
C PHE A 184 7.10 -1.34 -17.65
N ALA A 185 8.11 -2.14 -17.31
CA ALA A 185 8.90 -2.88 -18.28
C ALA A 185 8.03 -3.85 -19.11
N SER A 186 7.08 -4.52 -18.47
CA SER A 186 6.12 -5.39 -19.13
C SER A 186 5.27 -4.66 -20.16
N SER A 187 4.71 -3.50 -19.79
CA SER A 187 3.86 -2.70 -20.67
C SER A 187 4.65 -2.12 -21.85
N VAL A 188 5.88 -1.65 -21.60
CA VAL A 188 6.79 -1.18 -22.66
C VAL A 188 7.17 -2.31 -23.60
N LEU A 189 7.56 -3.47 -23.06
CA LEU A 189 7.92 -4.65 -23.87
C LEU A 189 6.75 -5.09 -24.74
N GLY A 190 5.53 -5.17 -24.17
CA GLY A 190 4.33 -5.51 -24.93
C GLY A 190 4.07 -4.52 -26.06
N GLN A 191 4.19 -3.23 -25.81
CA GLN A 191 3.98 -2.20 -26.83
C GLN A 191 5.04 -2.27 -27.94
N LEU A 192 6.31 -2.45 -27.59
CA LEU A 192 7.39 -2.58 -28.57
C LEU A 192 7.19 -3.80 -29.47
N LEU A 193 6.84 -4.95 -28.90
CA LEU A 193 6.59 -6.17 -29.66
C LEU A 193 5.41 -6.01 -30.63
N VAL A 194 4.36 -5.31 -30.24
CA VAL A 194 3.19 -5.06 -31.11
C VAL A 194 3.52 -4.04 -32.19
N THR A 195 4.10 -2.89 -31.81
CA THR A 195 4.25 -1.75 -32.75
C THR A 195 5.46 -1.91 -33.65
N VAL A 196 6.62 -2.33 -33.12
CA VAL A 196 7.87 -2.48 -33.88
C VAL A 196 8.02 -3.91 -34.40
N GLY A 197 7.72 -4.90 -33.56
CA GLY A 197 7.83 -6.31 -33.91
C GLY A 197 6.68 -6.85 -34.78
N GLY A 198 5.56 -6.13 -34.89
CA GLY A 198 4.37 -6.58 -35.62
C GLY A 198 3.82 -7.93 -35.12
N THR A 199 4.11 -8.28 -33.87
CA THR A 199 3.75 -9.60 -33.31
C THR A 199 2.25 -9.68 -33.01
N PRO A 200 1.60 -10.80 -33.35
CA PRO A 200 0.19 -10.99 -33.02
C PRO A 200 0.00 -11.11 -31.51
N PHE A 201 -1.19 -10.76 -31.01
CA PHE A 201 -1.51 -10.79 -29.59
C PHE A 201 -1.40 -12.18 -28.96
N SER A 202 -1.67 -13.25 -29.73
CA SER A 202 -1.45 -14.63 -29.29
C SER A 202 0.01 -14.88 -28.88
N THR A 203 0.98 -14.40 -29.67
CA THR A 203 2.42 -14.53 -29.35
C THR A 203 2.77 -13.80 -28.05
N LEU A 204 2.21 -12.61 -27.79
CA LEU A 204 2.42 -11.90 -26.50
C LEU A 204 1.92 -12.72 -25.32
N ASN A 205 0.80 -13.43 -25.51
CA ASN A 205 0.24 -14.29 -24.47
C ASN A 205 1.14 -15.50 -24.20
N TYR A 206 1.77 -16.10 -25.23
CA TYR A 206 2.79 -17.15 -25.04
C TYR A 206 4.03 -16.60 -24.30
N ILE A 207 4.53 -15.43 -24.66
CA ILE A 207 5.66 -14.77 -23.98
C ILE A 207 5.32 -14.54 -22.51
N SER A 208 4.11 -14.05 -22.24
CA SER A 208 3.63 -13.83 -20.86
C SER A 208 3.56 -15.14 -20.07
N LEU A 209 3.08 -16.22 -20.69
CA LEU A 209 3.05 -17.55 -20.07
C LEU A 209 4.44 -18.03 -19.69
N VAL A 210 5.45 -17.84 -20.56
CA VAL A 210 6.85 -18.23 -20.28
C VAL A 210 7.39 -17.45 -19.07
N PHE A 211 7.21 -16.13 -19.02
CA PHE A 211 7.65 -15.33 -17.87
C PHE A 211 6.96 -15.74 -16.57
N LEU A 212 5.67 -16.06 -16.61
CA LEU A 212 4.92 -16.48 -15.43
C LEU A 212 5.28 -17.90 -14.99
N ALA A 213 5.53 -18.82 -15.93
CA ALA A 213 6.06 -20.13 -15.60
C ALA A 213 7.45 -20.04 -14.93
N PHE A 214 8.32 -19.16 -15.44
CA PHE A 214 9.60 -18.87 -14.81
C PHE A 214 9.40 -18.26 -13.39
N SER A 215 8.49 -17.33 -13.22
CA SER A 215 8.15 -16.76 -11.90
C SER A 215 7.63 -17.82 -10.93
N LEU A 216 6.84 -18.80 -11.40
CA LEU A 216 6.39 -19.93 -10.60
C LEU A 216 7.57 -20.79 -10.13
N VAL A 217 8.52 -21.08 -11.03
CA VAL A 217 9.75 -21.80 -10.67
C VAL A 217 10.55 -21.02 -9.61
N LEU A 218 10.68 -19.70 -9.76
CA LEU A 218 11.33 -18.86 -8.74
C LEU A 218 10.69 -18.97 -7.35
N THR A 219 9.37 -19.18 -7.30
CA THR A 219 8.66 -19.33 -6.01
C THR A 219 9.12 -20.55 -5.23
N LEU A 220 9.60 -21.62 -5.91
CA LEU A 220 10.11 -22.82 -5.27
C LEU A 220 11.40 -22.54 -4.48
N PHE A 221 12.22 -21.61 -4.95
CA PHE A 221 13.48 -21.22 -4.30
C PHE A 221 13.29 -20.23 -3.15
N LEU A 222 12.10 -19.64 -2.98
CA LEU A 222 11.80 -18.72 -1.88
C LEU A 222 11.82 -19.46 -0.53
N LYS A 223 12.45 -18.84 0.47
CA LYS A 223 12.59 -19.39 1.83
C LYS A 223 11.26 -19.35 2.58
N ARG A 224 10.84 -20.46 3.20
CA ARG A 224 9.63 -20.49 4.04
C ARG A 224 9.90 -19.79 5.38
N PRO A 225 9.11 -18.77 5.78
CA PRO A 225 9.29 -18.11 7.06
C PRO A 225 8.87 -19.00 8.23
N LYS A 226 9.53 -18.80 9.38
CA LYS A 226 9.26 -19.56 10.61
C LYS A 226 8.04 -19.00 11.38
N ARG A 227 7.75 -17.71 11.22
CA ARG A 227 6.69 -16.99 11.96
C ARG A 227 5.65 -16.41 11.00
N SER A 228 4.41 -16.26 11.46
CA SER A 228 3.34 -15.52 10.80
C SER A 228 2.78 -14.45 11.72
N LEU A 229 1.93 -13.54 11.19
CA LEU A 229 1.47 -12.36 11.92
C LEU A 229 0.44 -12.71 13.01
N PHE A 230 -0.48 -13.65 12.74
CA PHE A 230 -1.64 -13.92 13.62
C PHE A 230 -1.62 -15.32 14.22
N PHE A 231 -1.60 -16.39 13.40
CA PHE A 231 -1.81 -17.76 13.86
C PHE A 231 -0.57 -18.49 14.36
N ASN A 232 0.62 -18.17 13.83
CA ASN A 232 1.87 -18.83 14.19
C ASN A 232 2.85 -17.85 14.86
N ARG A 233 2.38 -17.13 15.87
CA ARG A 233 3.25 -16.41 16.81
C ARG A 233 3.98 -17.48 17.60
N GLY A 234 5.25 -17.73 17.30
CA GLY A 234 6.04 -18.75 18.02
C GLY A 234 5.93 -18.51 19.52
N ALA A 235 5.78 -19.61 20.29
CA ALA A 235 5.92 -19.55 21.72
C ALA A 235 7.19 -18.80 22.09
N PRO A 236 7.21 -17.96 23.13
CA PRO A 236 8.42 -17.27 23.57
C PRO A 236 9.50 -18.32 23.74
N ALA A 237 10.65 -18.11 23.08
CA ALA A 237 11.79 -19.00 23.25
C ALA A 237 12.17 -18.96 24.72
N CYS A 238 11.90 -20.06 25.44
CA CYS A 238 12.32 -20.22 26.80
C CYS A 238 13.84 -20.11 26.88
N ALA A 239 14.28 -19.31 27.85
CA ALA A 239 15.61 -19.28 28.45
C ALA A 239 16.80 -18.99 27.55
N GLY A 240 17.28 -17.75 27.55
CA GLY A 240 18.64 -17.39 27.15
C GLY A 240 18.85 -16.06 26.44
N ALA A 241 17.83 -15.34 26.07
CA ALA A 241 17.97 -13.98 25.55
C ALA A 241 17.50 -12.97 26.59
N SER A 242 18.43 -12.08 26.97
CA SER A 242 18.21 -10.97 27.90
C SER A 242 16.97 -10.15 27.53
N PRO A 243 16.14 -9.71 28.51
CA PRO A 243 14.88 -9.01 28.25
C PRO A 243 15.00 -7.57 27.74
N SER A 244 16.17 -7.10 27.38
CA SER A 244 16.43 -5.67 27.19
C SER A 244 16.16 -5.09 25.79
N GLU A 245 15.76 -5.87 24.78
CA GLU A 245 15.55 -5.32 23.42
C GLU A 245 14.15 -5.47 22.83
N LEU A 246 13.19 -5.99 23.56
CA LEU A 246 11.84 -6.27 23.03
C LEU A 246 10.68 -5.71 23.87
N ASP A 247 10.96 -4.88 24.87
CA ASP A 247 9.94 -4.35 25.78
C ASP A 247 9.92 -2.81 25.86
N PRO A 248 9.20 -2.17 24.93
CA PRO A 248 8.36 -1.06 25.35
C PRO A 248 6.86 -1.27 25.03
N MET A 249 6.37 -2.50 24.83
CA MET A 249 4.95 -2.72 24.50
C MET A 249 4.19 -3.68 25.42
N ASN A 250 4.72 -4.03 26.59
CA ASN A 250 3.99 -4.77 27.59
C ASN A 250 3.67 -3.91 28.83
N LEU A 251 2.81 -2.92 28.66
CA LEU A 251 2.07 -2.29 29.76
C LEU A 251 0.64 -2.87 29.76
N GLY A 252 0.52 -4.07 30.25
CA GLY A 252 -0.73 -4.77 30.47
C GLY A 252 -0.40 -6.10 31.13
N GLN A 253 -0.10 -6.06 32.46
CA GLN A 253 0.01 -7.27 33.26
C GLN A 253 -1.25 -8.12 33.13
N VAL A 254 -1.13 -9.25 32.45
CA VAL A 254 -1.98 -10.40 32.71
C VAL A 254 -1.10 -11.46 33.35
N GLN A 255 -1.26 -11.65 34.65
CA GLN A 255 -0.67 -12.76 35.38
C GLN A 255 -1.00 -14.10 34.70
N PRO A 256 -0.04 -15.01 34.56
CA PRO A 256 -0.33 -16.35 34.08
C PRO A 256 -0.93 -17.15 35.24
N THR A 257 -2.26 -17.22 35.30
CA THR A 257 -2.91 -18.29 36.02
C THR A 257 -2.66 -19.60 35.27
N GLY A 258 -2.02 -20.54 35.93
CA GLY A 258 -1.73 -21.88 35.43
C GLY A 258 -2.97 -22.60 34.94
N GLY A 259 -3.13 -22.69 33.63
CA GLY A 259 -4.18 -23.47 32.96
C GLY A 259 -3.55 -24.56 32.11
N LYS A 260 -4.01 -25.78 32.27
CA LYS A 260 -3.62 -27.00 31.56
C LYS A 260 -3.69 -26.83 30.03
N PRO A 261 -2.79 -27.45 29.26
CA PRO A 261 -2.87 -27.42 27.80
C PRO A 261 -4.06 -28.26 27.32
N GLY A 262 -5.11 -27.62 26.81
CA GLY A 262 -6.25 -28.37 26.26
C GLY A 262 -7.61 -27.70 26.31
N GLN A 263 -7.76 -26.48 26.83
CA GLN A 263 -9.04 -25.80 26.80
C GLN A 263 -9.05 -24.69 25.76
N LEU A 264 -9.90 -24.83 24.74
CA LEU A 264 -10.33 -23.74 23.84
C LEU A 264 -10.86 -22.59 24.72
N PRO A 265 -10.53 -21.32 24.40
CA PRO A 265 -11.01 -20.18 25.18
C PRO A 265 -12.53 -20.16 25.18
N ALA A 266 -13.12 -20.22 26.35
CA ALA A 266 -14.57 -20.40 26.57
C ALA A 266 -15.44 -19.19 26.20
N SER A 267 -14.84 -18.08 25.72
CA SER A 267 -15.58 -16.93 25.20
C SER A 267 -14.84 -16.29 24.04
N TRP A 268 -15.50 -16.19 22.88
CA TRP A 268 -15.01 -15.43 21.73
C TRP A 268 -14.77 -13.93 22.06
N ARG A 269 -15.37 -13.43 23.16
CA ARG A 269 -15.18 -12.06 23.67
C ARG A 269 -13.77 -11.79 24.20
N ASP A 270 -13.04 -12.83 24.60
CA ASP A 270 -11.69 -12.74 25.15
C ASP A 270 -10.62 -13.06 24.09
N SER A 271 -11.05 -13.30 22.85
CA SER A 271 -10.11 -13.50 21.74
C SER A 271 -9.41 -12.17 21.38
N ALA A 272 -8.15 -12.25 20.97
CA ALA A 272 -7.38 -11.10 20.47
C ALA A 272 -8.15 -10.34 19.38
N LEU A 273 -8.92 -11.07 18.56
CA LEU A 273 -9.75 -10.47 17.50
C LEU A 273 -10.88 -9.60 18.06
N ALA A 274 -11.56 -10.05 19.11
CA ALA A 274 -12.64 -9.28 19.74
C ALA A 274 -12.10 -7.99 20.40
N HIS A 275 -10.92 -8.07 21.02
CA HIS A 275 -10.24 -6.90 21.56
C HIS A 275 -9.86 -5.92 20.43
N MET A 276 -9.25 -6.41 19.34
CA MET A 276 -8.90 -5.58 18.18
C MET A 276 -10.13 -4.94 17.51
N LEU A 277 -11.25 -5.66 17.40
CA LEU A 277 -12.51 -5.12 16.86
C LEU A 277 -13.12 -4.04 17.76
N ARG A 278 -13.04 -4.21 19.08
CA ARG A 278 -13.50 -3.20 20.05
C ARG A 278 -12.63 -1.94 19.97
N GLU A 279 -11.33 -2.10 19.91
CA GLU A 279 -10.36 -1.02 19.77
C GLU A 279 -10.53 -0.31 18.43
N LEU A 280 -10.78 -1.07 17.34
CA LEU A 280 -11.14 -0.52 16.03
C LEU A 280 -12.41 0.34 16.12
N GLY A 281 -13.45 -0.13 16.80
CA GLY A 281 -14.71 0.62 17.01
C GLY A 281 -14.49 1.95 17.77
N HIS A 282 -13.58 1.95 18.73
CA HIS A 282 -13.22 3.16 19.47
C HIS A 282 -12.38 4.12 18.61
N THR A 283 -11.40 3.59 17.91
CA THR A 283 -10.48 4.37 17.06
C THR A 283 -11.18 4.92 15.81
N ALA A 284 -12.18 4.21 15.27
CA ALA A 284 -13.01 4.67 14.14
C ALA A 284 -13.83 5.96 14.44
N ARG A 285 -13.91 6.38 15.71
CA ARG A 285 -14.52 7.65 16.11
C ARG A 285 -13.63 8.86 15.81
N LEU A 286 -12.33 8.67 15.58
CA LEU A 286 -11.41 9.76 15.22
C LEU A 286 -11.79 10.35 13.86
N PRO A 287 -12.09 11.66 13.77
CA PRO A 287 -12.60 12.28 12.55
C PRO A 287 -11.64 12.19 11.37
N GLN A 288 -10.32 12.26 11.65
CA GLN A 288 -9.28 12.16 10.65
C GLN A 288 -9.23 10.75 10.04
N LEU A 289 -9.20 9.72 10.88
CA LEU A 289 -9.19 8.33 10.44
C LEU A 289 -10.44 7.99 9.62
N ARG A 290 -11.61 8.44 10.10
CA ARG A 290 -12.88 8.23 9.40
C ARG A 290 -12.90 8.85 8.01
N LEU A 291 -12.41 10.09 7.86
CA LEU A 291 -12.32 10.75 6.56
C LEU A 291 -11.48 9.96 5.56
N TRP A 292 -10.27 9.56 5.96
CA TRP A 292 -9.35 8.86 5.08
C TRP A 292 -9.77 7.40 4.80
N SER A 293 -10.41 6.74 5.77
CA SER A 293 -11.00 5.41 5.56
C SER A 293 -12.18 5.46 4.59
N LEU A 294 -13.08 6.44 4.73
CA LEU A 294 -14.18 6.64 3.78
C LEU A 294 -13.65 6.98 2.38
N TRP A 295 -12.64 7.87 2.30
CA TRP A 295 -11.97 8.15 1.04
C TRP A 295 -11.41 6.86 0.42
N TRP A 296 -10.71 6.03 1.21
CA TRP A 296 -10.16 4.76 0.73
C TRP A 296 -11.25 3.86 0.15
N VAL A 297 -12.34 3.67 0.88
CA VAL A 297 -13.45 2.80 0.46
C VAL A 297 -14.08 3.30 -0.85
N PHE A 298 -14.52 4.56 -0.86
CA PHE A 298 -15.29 5.07 -2.00
C PHE A 298 -14.40 5.34 -3.23
N ASN A 299 -13.27 5.99 -3.07
CA ASN A 299 -12.41 6.31 -4.22
C ASN A 299 -11.71 5.07 -4.79
N SER A 300 -11.32 4.10 -3.95
CA SER A 300 -10.75 2.85 -4.46
C SER A 300 -11.77 2.02 -5.21
N ALA A 301 -13.02 1.95 -4.74
CA ALA A 301 -14.10 1.28 -5.47
C ALA A 301 -14.26 1.88 -6.88
N GLY A 302 -14.41 3.21 -6.99
CA GLY A 302 -14.50 3.91 -8.25
C GLY A 302 -13.25 3.76 -9.13
N TYR A 303 -12.07 3.86 -8.55
CA TYR A 303 -10.81 3.68 -9.26
C TYR A 303 -10.72 2.31 -9.95
N TYR A 304 -11.01 1.23 -9.23
CA TYR A 304 -10.95 -0.12 -9.81
C TYR A 304 -12.03 -0.38 -10.85
N LEU A 305 -13.21 0.26 -10.76
CA LEU A 305 -14.23 0.20 -11.82
C LEU A 305 -13.68 0.78 -13.13
N ILE A 306 -13.03 1.94 -13.08
CA ILE A 306 -12.42 2.55 -14.27
C ILE A 306 -11.31 1.65 -14.82
N VAL A 307 -10.39 1.18 -13.96
CA VAL A 307 -9.26 0.34 -14.39
C VAL A 307 -9.70 -0.96 -15.05
N TYR A 308 -10.79 -1.58 -14.61
CA TYR A 308 -11.26 -2.85 -15.17
C TYR A 308 -11.96 -2.69 -16.51
N TYR A 309 -12.61 -1.55 -16.76
CA TYR A 309 -13.42 -1.33 -17.96
C TYR A 309 -12.79 -0.40 -19.00
N VAL A 310 -11.67 0.26 -18.67
CA VAL A 310 -11.05 1.24 -19.58
C VAL A 310 -10.53 0.64 -20.88
N HIS A 311 -9.94 -0.56 -20.83
CA HIS A 311 -9.43 -1.22 -22.05
C HIS A 311 -10.59 -1.59 -22.99
N ILE A 312 -11.75 -1.93 -22.43
CA ILE A 312 -12.97 -2.19 -23.20
C ILE A 312 -13.47 -0.88 -23.84
N LEU A 313 -13.43 0.24 -23.10
CA LEU A 313 -13.77 1.56 -23.64
C LEU A 313 -12.84 1.96 -24.78
N TRP A 314 -11.54 1.74 -24.66
CA TRP A 314 -10.56 2.06 -25.70
C TRP A 314 -10.86 1.31 -26.99
N ASN A 315 -11.26 0.05 -26.91
CA ASN A 315 -11.65 -0.73 -28.08
C ASN A 315 -12.97 -0.24 -28.71
N VAL A 316 -13.88 0.35 -27.92
CA VAL A 316 -15.11 0.98 -28.43
C VAL A 316 -14.83 2.33 -29.07
N VAL A 317 -13.87 3.10 -28.53
CA VAL A 317 -13.46 4.41 -29.08
C VAL A 317 -12.68 4.24 -30.38
N ASN A 318 -11.81 3.26 -30.46
CA ASN A 318 -11.00 2.97 -31.64
C ASN A 318 -11.01 1.48 -31.98
N PRO A 319 -12.11 0.96 -32.57
CA PRO A 319 -12.16 -0.40 -33.05
C PRO A 319 -11.25 -0.51 -34.28
N THR A 320 -10.06 -1.05 -34.11
CA THR A 320 -9.11 -1.24 -35.22
C THR A 320 -8.84 -2.70 -35.48
N THR A 321 -8.78 -3.05 -36.77
CA THR A 321 -8.36 -4.37 -37.25
C THR A 321 -6.83 -4.46 -37.33
N ASP A 322 -6.13 -3.32 -37.38
CA ASP A 322 -4.68 -3.25 -37.43
C ASP A 322 -4.12 -3.31 -36.00
N THR A 323 -3.57 -4.47 -35.64
CA THR A 323 -2.99 -4.71 -34.31
C THR A 323 -1.83 -3.78 -33.98
N THR A 324 -1.09 -3.29 -34.98
CA THR A 324 0.09 -2.42 -34.78
C THR A 324 -0.30 -1.01 -34.31
N ARG A 325 -1.56 -0.59 -34.51
CA ARG A 325 -2.09 0.72 -34.11
C ARG A 325 -2.75 0.73 -32.73
N VAL A 326 -2.62 -0.33 -31.97
CA VAL A 326 -3.15 -0.43 -30.59
C VAL A 326 -2.06 -0.01 -29.61
N TYR A 327 -2.24 1.14 -28.93
CA TYR A 327 -1.24 1.73 -28.03
C TYR A 327 -1.58 1.55 -26.54
N ASN A 328 -2.35 0.51 -26.21
CA ASN A 328 -2.78 0.22 -24.83
C ASN A 328 -1.60 0.04 -23.86
N GLY A 329 -0.56 -0.68 -24.27
CA GLY A 329 0.64 -0.88 -23.48
C GLY A 329 1.38 0.43 -23.21
N GLY A 330 1.43 1.34 -24.19
CA GLY A 330 2.00 2.68 -24.05
C GLY A 330 1.25 3.52 -23.02
N ALA A 331 -0.08 3.49 -23.04
CA ALA A 331 -0.93 4.19 -22.07
C ALA A 331 -0.76 3.60 -20.64
N ASP A 332 -0.69 2.27 -20.50
CA ASP A 332 -0.43 1.60 -19.23
C ASP A 332 0.97 1.92 -18.68
N ALA A 333 2.00 1.92 -19.53
CA ALA A 333 3.35 2.30 -19.16
C ALA A 333 3.40 3.77 -18.68
N ALA A 334 2.85 4.71 -19.46
CA ALA A 334 2.78 6.12 -19.11
C ALA A 334 2.02 6.35 -17.78
N SER A 335 0.89 5.66 -17.59
CA SER A 335 0.10 5.77 -16.37
C SER A 335 0.84 5.21 -15.14
N THR A 336 1.62 4.15 -15.30
CA THR A 336 2.43 3.55 -14.23
C THR A 336 3.59 4.47 -13.86
N LEU A 337 4.26 5.05 -14.86
CA LEU A 337 5.35 6.01 -14.65
C LEU A 337 4.83 7.28 -13.95
N LEU A 338 3.74 7.88 -14.46
CA LEU A 338 3.15 9.05 -13.82
C LEU A 338 2.68 8.73 -12.40
N GLY A 339 2.08 7.56 -12.18
CA GLY A 339 1.68 7.09 -10.86
C GLY A 339 2.86 6.95 -9.90
N ALA A 340 4.01 6.48 -10.35
CA ALA A 340 5.24 6.42 -9.55
C ALA A 340 5.74 7.82 -9.20
N ILE A 341 5.80 8.73 -10.17
CA ILE A 341 6.23 10.13 -9.99
C ILE A 341 5.31 10.85 -8.99
N THR A 342 3.99 10.74 -9.15
CA THR A 342 3.03 11.40 -8.27
C THR A 342 3.04 10.81 -6.85
N SER A 343 3.22 9.50 -6.71
CA SER A 343 3.40 8.84 -5.42
C SER A 343 4.67 9.32 -4.71
N PHE A 344 5.76 9.51 -5.45
CA PHE A 344 7.00 10.07 -4.91
C PHE A 344 6.80 11.53 -4.51
N ALA A 345 6.20 12.34 -5.37
CA ALA A 345 5.90 13.75 -5.11
C ALA A 345 5.01 13.95 -3.86
N ALA A 346 4.11 13.00 -3.60
CA ALA A 346 3.27 13.03 -2.40
C ALA A 346 4.06 13.06 -1.09
N GLY A 347 5.28 12.49 -1.07
CA GLY A 347 6.18 12.52 0.09
C GLY A 347 6.70 13.91 0.45
N PHE A 348 6.70 14.85 -0.50
CA PHE A 348 7.14 16.24 -0.30
C PHE A 348 6.00 17.19 0.05
N VAL A 349 4.75 16.74 -0.01
CA VAL A 349 3.58 17.56 0.29
C VAL A 349 3.45 17.76 1.79
N ARG A 350 3.89 18.92 2.28
CA ARG A 350 3.81 19.34 3.70
C ARG A 350 2.65 20.30 3.89
N ILE A 351 1.47 19.79 4.18
CA ILE A 351 0.23 20.57 4.38
C ILE A 351 -0.37 20.24 5.75
N ARG A 352 -1.10 21.18 6.34
CA ARG A 352 -1.91 20.94 7.55
C ARG A 352 -3.16 20.11 7.18
N TRP A 353 -3.00 18.79 7.14
CA TRP A 353 -4.05 17.84 6.71
C TRP A 353 -5.35 17.95 7.52
N ALA A 354 -5.26 18.34 8.79
CA ALA A 354 -6.45 18.53 9.62
C ALA A 354 -7.46 19.56 9.04
N LEU A 355 -6.95 20.60 8.36
CA LEU A 355 -7.75 21.67 7.77
C LEU A 355 -8.08 21.44 6.29
N TRP A 356 -7.04 21.10 5.50
CA TRP A 356 -7.11 21.12 4.04
C TRP A 356 -7.47 19.78 3.40
N ALA A 357 -7.44 18.67 4.16
CA ALA A 357 -7.66 17.33 3.61
C ALA A 357 -8.94 17.22 2.78
N LYS A 358 -10.06 17.71 3.31
CA LYS A 358 -11.38 17.61 2.65
C LYS A 358 -11.43 18.40 1.35
N LEU A 359 -10.82 19.59 1.32
CA LEU A 359 -10.76 20.44 0.14
C LEU A 359 -9.88 19.80 -0.94
N ILE A 360 -8.69 19.29 -0.57
CA ILE A 360 -7.76 18.64 -1.51
C ILE A 360 -8.41 17.38 -2.09
N ILE A 361 -9.05 16.57 -1.25
CA ILE A 361 -9.80 15.39 -1.72
C ILE A 361 -10.90 15.83 -2.69
N ALA A 362 -11.66 16.89 -2.40
CA ALA A 362 -12.71 17.39 -3.28
C ALA A 362 -12.14 17.85 -4.64
N VAL A 363 -11.04 18.63 -4.64
CA VAL A 363 -10.40 19.12 -5.87
C VAL A 363 -9.89 17.96 -6.72
N VAL A 364 -9.22 16.96 -6.11
CA VAL A 364 -8.76 15.79 -6.86
C VAL A 364 -9.94 14.96 -7.37
N THR A 365 -11.01 14.82 -6.58
CA THR A 365 -12.19 14.03 -6.98
C THR A 365 -12.96 14.70 -8.13
N VAL A 366 -13.09 16.05 -8.16
CA VAL A 366 -13.72 16.73 -9.31
C VAL A 366 -12.83 16.66 -10.57
N LEU A 367 -11.51 16.72 -10.42
CA LEU A 367 -10.59 16.48 -11.52
C LEU A 367 -10.79 15.07 -12.10
N GLN A 368 -10.87 14.06 -11.23
CA GLN A 368 -11.15 12.67 -11.65
C GLN A 368 -12.50 12.55 -12.35
N ALA A 369 -13.55 13.18 -11.81
CA ALA A 369 -14.86 13.21 -12.47
C ALA A 369 -14.79 13.83 -13.87
N GLY A 370 -14.12 14.98 -14.02
CA GLY A 370 -13.90 15.63 -15.32
C GLY A 370 -13.17 14.75 -16.32
N LEU A 371 -12.12 14.04 -15.87
CA LEU A 371 -11.36 13.11 -16.72
C LEU A 371 -12.22 11.90 -17.15
N ILE A 372 -13.07 11.37 -16.27
CA ILE A 372 -14.01 10.29 -16.61
C ILE A 372 -15.05 10.78 -17.63
N PHE A 373 -15.59 11.99 -17.44
CA PHE A 373 -16.51 12.60 -18.40
C PHE A 373 -15.84 12.80 -19.76
N LEU A 374 -14.58 13.24 -19.77
CA LEU A 374 -13.79 13.37 -20.99
C LEU A 374 -13.65 12.02 -21.71
N MET A 375 -13.32 10.94 -20.97
CA MET A 375 -13.24 9.57 -21.53
C MET A 375 -14.60 9.10 -22.08
N TYR A 376 -15.71 9.43 -21.41
CA TYR A 376 -17.05 9.12 -21.88
C TYR A 376 -17.40 9.83 -23.21
N LYS A 377 -17.10 11.12 -23.31
CA LYS A 377 -17.54 11.99 -24.42
C LYS A 377 -16.65 11.86 -25.65
N THR A 378 -15.34 11.65 -25.45
CA THR A 378 -14.36 11.70 -26.55
C THR A 378 -14.49 10.53 -27.54
N SER A 379 -14.26 10.83 -28.81
CA SER A 379 -14.05 9.85 -29.87
C SER A 379 -12.58 9.75 -30.29
N ASN A 380 -11.69 10.59 -29.68
CA ASN A 380 -10.27 10.57 -29.95
C ASN A 380 -9.57 9.66 -28.94
N ILE A 381 -8.93 8.60 -29.42
CA ILE A 381 -8.26 7.60 -28.57
C ILE A 381 -7.08 8.22 -27.77
N TRP A 382 -6.33 9.15 -28.36
CA TRP A 382 -5.19 9.79 -27.68
C TRP A 382 -5.64 10.63 -26.48
N LEU A 383 -6.77 11.33 -26.65
CA LEU A 383 -7.35 12.08 -25.54
C LEU A 383 -7.88 11.16 -24.45
N CYS A 384 -8.43 10.01 -24.83
CA CYS A 384 -8.89 8.98 -23.90
C CYS A 384 -7.69 8.38 -23.10
N TYR A 385 -6.58 8.05 -23.77
CA TYR A 385 -5.35 7.59 -23.12
C TYR A 385 -4.80 8.64 -22.14
N SER A 386 -4.69 9.89 -22.60
CA SER A 386 -4.19 11.00 -21.76
C SER A 386 -5.06 11.22 -20.52
N ALA A 387 -6.39 11.18 -20.68
CA ALA A 387 -7.33 11.30 -19.57
C ALA A 387 -7.16 10.16 -18.56
N PHE A 388 -6.97 8.92 -19.02
CA PHE A 388 -6.72 7.78 -18.14
C PHE A 388 -5.37 7.89 -17.40
N VAL A 389 -4.31 8.30 -18.09
CA VAL A 389 -2.99 8.51 -17.48
C VAL A 389 -3.06 9.53 -16.35
N LEU A 390 -3.74 10.66 -16.59
CA LEU A 390 -3.95 11.71 -15.58
C LEU A 390 -4.87 11.24 -14.44
N PHE A 391 -5.93 10.51 -14.74
CA PHE A 391 -6.81 9.91 -13.75
C PHE A 391 -6.06 8.98 -12.80
N ARG A 392 -5.24 8.10 -13.35
CA ARG A 392 -4.43 7.16 -12.56
C ARG A 392 -3.36 7.87 -11.74
N GLY A 393 -2.68 8.86 -12.31
CA GLY A 393 -1.69 9.68 -11.63
C GLY A 393 -2.30 10.48 -10.47
N SER A 394 -3.47 11.10 -10.66
CA SER A 394 -4.17 11.85 -9.61
C SER A 394 -4.60 10.98 -8.43
N HIS A 395 -5.04 9.74 -8.69
CA HIS A 395 -5.33 8.78 -7.63
C HIS A 395 -4.07 8.37 -6.87
N GLN A 396 -2.99 8.06 -7.59
CA GLN A 396 -1.72 7.64 -6.98
C GLN A 396 -1.04 8.75 -6.17
N LEU A 397 -1.36 10.00 -6.38
CA LEU A 397 -0.94 11.10 -5.51
C LEU A 397 -1.52 10.99 -4.10
N LEU A 398 -2.81 10.67 -3.99
CA LEU A 398 -3.51 10.62 -2.69
C LEU A 398 -3.29 9.30 -1.92
N VAL A 399 -2.95 8.20 -2.58
CA VAL A 399 -2.78 6.89 -1.93
C VAL A 399 -1.70 6.89 -0.85
N PRO A 400 -0.45 7.40 -1.07
CA PRO A 400 0.57 7.46 -0.02
C PRO A 400 0.17 8.37 1.13
N ILE A 401 -0.49 9.50 0.82
CA ILE A 401 -0.98 10.45 1.82
C ILE A 401 -2.04 9.79 2.71
N ALA A 402 -3.04 9.15 2.11
CA ALA A 402 -4.07 8.42 2.84
C ALA A 402 -3.47 7.29 3.69
N THR A 403 -2.51 6.53 3.11
CA THR A 403 -1.80 5.47 3.84
C THR A 403 -1.09 6.02 5.07
N PHE A 404 -0.38 7.14 4.93
CA PHE A 404 0.31 7.78 6.05
C PHE A 404 -0.68 8.30 7.10
N GLN A 405 -1.74 8.99 6.68
CA GLN A 405 -2.76 9.56 7.60
C GLN A 405 -3.51 8.47 8.38
N ILE A 406 -3.83 7.35 7.74
CA ILE A 406 -4.44 6.20 8.42
C ILE A 406 -3.42 5.56 9.37
N ALA A 407 -2.18 5.32 8.91
CA ALA A 407 -1.18 4.61 9.67
C ALA A 407 -0.67 5.39 10.88
N SER A 408 -0.54 6.74 10.79
CA SER A 408 -0.04 7.57 11.87
C SER A 408 -0.95 7.61 13.11
N SER A 409 -2.22 7.28 12.93
CA SER A 409 -3.23 7.28 14.01
C SER A 409 -3.41 5.91 14.68
N LEU A 410 -2.65 4.88 14.28
CA LEU A 410 -2.92 3.48 14.62
C LEU A 410 -1.66 2.75 15.09
N SER A 411 -1.84 1.79 16.02
CA SER A 411 -0.82 0.78 16.35
C SER A 411 -0.53 -0.13 15.15
N GLN A 412 0.62 -0.82 15.14
CA GLN A 412 1.02 -1.67 14.01
C GLN A 412 0.00 -2.78 13.69
N GLU A 413 -0.60 -3.37 14.71
CA GLU A 413 -1.58 -4.45 14.58
C GLU A 413 -2.90 -3.92 13.99
N LEU A 414 -3.38 -2.79 14.49
CA LEU A 414 -4.60 -2.14 13.99
C LEU A 414 -4.45 -1.61 12.56
N ARG A 415 -3.26 -1.21 12.13
CA ARG A 415 -3.01 -0.77 10.74
C ARG A 415 -3.42 -1.83 9.73
N ALA A 416 -2.93 -3.07 9.91
CA ALA A 416 -3.25 -4.17 9.00
C ALA A 416 -4.75 -4.46 8.96
N LEU A 417 -5.41 -4.43 10.12
CA LEU A 417 -6.85 -4.65 10.23
C LEU A 417 -7.65 -3.53 9.53
N VAL A 418 -7.33 -2.25 9.77
CA VAL A 418 -8.02 -1.10 9.17
C VAL A 418 -7.88 -1.11 7.64
N PHE A 419 -6.66 -1.33 7.12
CA PHE A 419 -6.46 -1.44 5.67
C PHE A 419 -7.18 -2.65 5.08
N GLY A 420 -7.20 -3.78 5.79
CA GLY A 420 -7.95 -4.97 5.39
C GLY A 420 -9.46 -4.70 5.29
N VAL A 421 -10.04 -4.11 6.34
CA VAL A 421 -11.46 -3.74 6.38
C VAL A 421 -11.81 -2.72 5.31
N ASN A 422 -11.01 -1.66 5.17
CA ASN A 422 -11.24 -0.63 4.15
C ASN A 422 -11.18 -1.22 2.72
N THR A 423 -10.22 -2.10 2.44
CA THR A 423 -10.11 -2.77 1.15
C THR A 423 -11.26 -3.74 0.90
N PHE A 424 -11.67 -4.46 1.93
CA PHE A 424 -12.84 -5.35 1.85
C PHE A 424 -14.11 -4.56 1.53
N LEU A 425 -14.39 -3.47 2.26
CA LEU A 425 -15.55 -2.61 2.02
C LEU A 425 -15.52 -1.97 0.63
N ALA A 426 -14.35 -1.52 0.18
CA ALA A 426 -14.17 -1.02 -1.19
C ALA A 426 -14.50 -2.10 -2.24
N THR A 427 -14.10 -3.34 -1.99
CA THR A 427 -14.39 -4.48 -2.86
C THR A 427 -15.88 -4.82 -2.87
N VAL A 428 -16.54 -4.80 -1.72
CA VAL A 428 -18.00 -4.99 -1.61
C VAL A 428 -18.72 -3.92 -2.43
N LEU A 429 -18.38 -2.64 -2.23
CA LEU A 429 -19.01 -1.53 -2.94
C LEU A 429 -18.79 -1.62 -4.46
N LYS A 430 -17.55 -1.89 -4.89
CA LYS A 430 -17.21 -2.13 -6.30
C LYS A 430 -18.05 -3.26 -6.88
N THR A 431 -18.18 -4.38 -6.16
CA THR A 431 -18.93 -5.56 -6.62
C THR A 431 -20.41 -5.25 -6.76
N ILE A 432 -21.01 -4.53 -5.80
CA ILE A 432 -22.41 -4.10 -5.89
C ILE A 432 -22.62 -3.23 -7.14
N ILE A 433 -21.77 -2.24 -7.37
CA ILE A 433 -21.87 -1.37 -8.55
C ILE A 433 -21.71 -2.22 -9.84
N THR A 434 -20.76 -3.15 -9.88
CA THR A 434 -20.56 -4.03 -11.03
C THR A 434 -21.78 -4.90 -11.30
N LEU A 435 -22.36 -5.52 -10.27
CA LEU A 435 -23.56 -6.37 -10.40
C LEU A 435 -24.78 -5.59 -10.90
N VAL A 436 -24.94 -4.35 -10.44
CA VAL A 436 -26.08 -3.52 -10.85
C VAL A 436 -25.86 -2.95 -12.25
N VAL A 437 -24.68 -2.42 -12.55
CA VAL A 437 -24.45 -1.61 -13.75
C VAL A 437 -23.94 -2.45 -14.92
N SER A 438 -23.00 -3.35 -14.67
CA SER A 438 -22.23 -4.02 -15.71
C SER A 438 -22.72 -5.44 -16.00
N ASP A 439 -23.10 -6.22 -14.98
CA ASP A 439 -23.50 -7.61 -15.14
C ASP A 439 -24.80 -7.74 -15.98
N LYS A 440 -24.86 -8.79 -16.79
CA LYS A 440 -26.06 -9.09 -17.62
C LYS A 440 -27.33 -9.35 -16.82
N ARG A 441 -27.18 -9.77 -15.54
CA ARG A 441 -28.29 -9.99 -14.61
C ARG A 441 -28.82 -8.69 -14.01
N GLY A 442 -28.01 -7.60 -14.05
CA GLY A 442 -28.39 -6.26 -13.65
C GLY A 442 -28.89 -5.44 -14.84
N LEU A 443 -28.40 -4.22 -15.00
CA LEU A 443 -28.74 -3.33 -16.11
C LEU A 443 -28.04 -3.72 -17.42
N GLY A 444 -26.89 -4.42 -17.35
CA GLY A 444 -26.14 -4.88 -18.51
C GLY A 444 -25.76 -3.78 -19.50
N LEU A 445 -25.37 -2.60 -18.98
CA LEU A 445 -25.15 -1.41 -19.81
C LEU A 445 -23.90 -1.54 -20.70
N PRO A 446 -23.88 -0.92 -21.89
CA PRO A 446 -22.68 -0.81 -22.71
C PRO A 446 -21.63 0.04 -21.98
N VAL A 447 -20.34 -0.21 -22.24
CA VAL A 447 -19.22 0.41 -21.50
C VAL A 447 -19.26 1.94 -21.49
N ARG A 448 -19.68 2.59 -22.57
CA ARG A 448 -19.84 4.06 -22.58
C ARG A 448 -20.85 4.54 -21.53
N SER A 449 -22.01 3.91 -21.45
CA SER A 449 -23.05 4.25 -20.45
C SER A 449 -22.55 3.96 -19.02
N GLN A 450 -21.74 2.91 -18.83
CA GLN A 450 -21.09 2.65 -17.54
C GLN A 450 -20.19 3.81 -17.13
N PHE A 451 -19.38 4.38 -18.04
CA PHE A 451 -18.51 5.52 -17.76
C PHE A 451 -19.30 6.79 -17.39
N LEU A 452 -20.50 6.99 -17.97
CA LEU A 452 -21.40 8.07 -17.54
C LEU A 452 -21.85 7.87 -16.08
N ILE A 453 -22.21 6.64 -15.68
CA ILE A 453 -22.57 6.33 -14.30
C ILE A 453 -21.37 6.52 -13.36
N TYR A 454 -20.18 6.12 -13.78
CA TYR A 454 -18.96 6.34 -12.98
C TYR A 454 -18.64 7.83 -12.84
N PHE A 455 -18.87 8.65 -13.87
CA PHE A 455 -18.79 10.11 -13.76
C PHE A 455 -19.75 10.65 -12.70
N VAL A 456 -21.03 10.25 -12.75
CA VAL A 456 -22.05 10.67 -11.76
C VAL A 456 -21.64 10.22 -10.36
N TYR A 457 -21.10 9.00 -10.21
CA TYR A 457 -20.59 8.50 -8.95
C TYR A 457 -19.49 9.41 -8.37
N PHE A 458 -18.47 9.78 -9.16
CA PHE A 458 -17.41 10.70 -8.71
C PHE A 458 -17.93 12.11 -8.45
N LEU A 459 -18.92 12.56 -9.20
CA LEU A 459 -19.58 13.87 -8.97
C LEU A 459 -20.32 13.88 -7.63
N VAL A 460 -21.04 12.83 -7.28
CA VAL A 460 -21.70 12.67 -5.97
C VAL A 460 -20.66 12.68 -4.84
N LEU A 461 -19.54 11.97 -5.01
CA LEU A 461 -18.45 12.01 -4.03
C LEU A 461 -17.86 13.39 -3.88
N PHE A 462 -17.64 14.13 -4.97
CA PHE A 462 -17.17 15.51 -4.94
C PHE A 462 -18.11 16.40 -4.12
N VAL A 463 -19.42 16.36 -4.40
CA VAL A 463 -20.43 17.12 -3.67
C VAL A 463 -20.39 16.76 -2.17
N ALA A 464 -20.29 15.48 -1.84
CA ALA A 464 -20.21 15.04 -0.44
C ALA A 464 -18.96 15.60 0.27
N TYR A 465 -17.79 15.60 -0.39
CA TYR A 465 -16.56 16.15 0.18
C TYR A 465 -16.61 17.68 0.31
N VAL A 466 -17.19 18.39 -0.65
CA VAL A 466 -17.40 19.84 -0.57
C VAL A 466 -18.32 20.18 0.60
N LEU A 467 -19.46 19.50 0.74
CA LEU A 467 -20.37 19.70 1.88
C LEU A 467 -19.66 19.42 3.21
N ALA A 468 -18.87 18.35 3.29
CA ALA A 468 -18.09 18.05 4.49
C ALA A 468 -17.01 19.11 4.78
N ALA A 469 -16.41 19.72 3.76
CA ALA A 469 -15.46 20.82 3.90
C ALA A 469 -16.15 22.09 4.40
N LEU A 470 -17.29 22.47 3.80
CA LEU A 470 -18.08 23.63 4.19
C LEU A 470 -18.59 23.52 5.63
N LEU A 471 -19.18 22.38 6.00
CA LEU A 471 -19.64 22.14 7.37
C LEU A 471 -18.52 22.24 8.40
N SER A 472 -17.32 21.78 8.05
CA SER A 472 -16.15 21.89 8.93
C SER A 472 -15.66 23.32 9.05
N GLY A 473 -15.62 24.05 7.94
CA GLY A 473 -15.29 25.48 7.93
C GLY A 473 -16.27 26.29 8.79
N LEU A 474 -17.57 26.09 8.60
CA LEU A 474 -18.61 26.77 9.40
C LEU A 474 -18.50 26.46 10.90
N ARG A 475 -18.21 25.20 11.27
CA ARG A 475 -17.98 24.82 12.68
C ARG A 475 -16.77 25.54 13.25
N HIS A 476 -15.67 25.60 12.50
CA HIS A 476 -14.45 26.30 12.92
C HIS A 476 -14.70 27.80 13.10
N PHE A 477 -15.41 28.45 12.18
CA PHE A 477 -15.80 29.87 12.31
C PHE A 477 -16.71 30.12 13.51
N ARG A 478 -17.67 29.24 13.77
CA ARG A 478 -18.55 29.35 14.94
C ARG A 478 -17.79 29.19 16.25
N GLN A 479 -16.87 28.24 16.34
CA GLN A 479 -16.03 28.00 17.52
C GLN A 479 -15.06 29.15 17.78
N GLY A 480 -14.43 29.71 16.73
CA GLY A 480 -13.58 30.90 16.85
C GLY A 480 -14.31 32.17 17.30
N ARG A 481 -15.63 32.23 17.05
CA ARG A 481 -16.46 33.36 17.48
C ARG A 481 -16.94 33.28 18.94
N HIS A 482 -16.81 32.10 19.57
CA HIS A 482 -17.21 31.84 20.95
C HIS A 482 -16.02 31.66 21.91
N GLN A 483 -14.78 31.80 21.47
CA GLN A 483 -13.66 31.96 22.40
C GLN A 483 -13.63 33.46 22.81
N PRO A 484 -13.88 33.78 24.10
CA PRO A 484 -13.53 35.08 24.63
C PRO A 484 -12.04 35.28 24.43
N LEU A 485 -11.59 36.47 24.02
CA LEU A 485 -10.19 36.83 24.04
C LEU A 485 -9.63 36.42 25.42
N PRO A 486 -8.52 35.64 25.49
CA PRO A 486 -7.87 35.45 26.77
C PRO A 486 -7.60 36.85 27.34
N PRO A 487 -7.88 37.10 28.64
CA PRO A 487 -7.53 38.37 29.27
C PRO A 487 -6.04 38.58 28.97
N ALA A 488 -5.71 39.79 28.52
CA ALA A 488 -4.35 40.18 28.25
C ALA A 488 -3.54 39.86 29.51
N GLN A 489 -2.77 38.79 29.46
CA GLN A 489 -1.68 38.57 30.40
C GLN A 489 -0.71 39.70 30.09
N GLU A 490 -0.72 40.70 30.97
CA GLU A 490 0.31 41.70 31.00
C GLU A 490 1.66 40.98 30.90
N LEU A 491 2.45 41.40 29.92
CA LEU A 491 3.86 41.04 29.80
C LEU A 491 4.53 41.50 31.08
N MET A 492 4.54 40.69 32.12
CA MET A 492 5.50 40.82 33.18
C MET A 492 6.86 40.48 32.57
N SER A 493 7.67 41.52 32.45
CA SER A 493 9.05 41.45 32.01
C SER A 493 9.85 40.48 32.91
N PRO A 494 10.79 39.69 32.36
CA PRO A 494 11.55 38.67 33.10
C PRO A 494 12.65 39.22 33.99
N VAL A 495 12.49 40.44 34.54
CA VAL A 495 13.51 41.10 35.39
C VAL A 495 13.19 41.00 36.89
N GLN A 496 12.07 40.42 37.32
CA GLN A 496 11.67 40.45 38.74
C GLN A 496 11.64 39.10 39.45
N GLU A 497 12.13 38.04 38.84
CA GLU A 497 12.19 36.69 39.45
C GLU A 497 13.59 36.28 39.94
N GLN A 498 14.60 37.19 39.91
CA GLN A 498 15.95 36.97 40.43
C GLN A 498 16.28 37.68 41.74
N ALA A 499 15.30 38.24 42.44
CA ALA A 499 15.54 39.05 43.64
C ALA A 499 15.11 38.39 44.99
N VAL A 500 14.76 37.10 45.03
CA VAL A 500 14.28 36.44 46.28
C VAL A 500 15.06 35.17 46.64
N GLN A 501 16.29 35.01 46.19
CA GLN A 501 17.10 33.85 46.61
C GLN A 501 18.57 34.19 46.85
N ASP A 502 18.87 35.22 47.67
CA ASP A 502 20.19 35.42 48.29
C ASP A 502 20.03 35.60 49.78
N GLY A 503 20.15 34.50 50.51
CA GLY A 503 20.50 34.47 51.92
C GLY A 503 22.02 34.20 52.06
N PRO A 504 22.69 34.68 53.08
CA PRO A 504 24.15 34.96 53.08
C PRO A 504 25.02 33.72 53.24
N ALA A 505 26.10 33.66 52.43
CA ALA A 505 27.18 32.70 52.57
C ALA A 505 28.30 33.27 53.48
N PRO A 506 29.03 32.42 54.19
CA PRO A 506 30.20 32.86 54.98
C PRO A 506 31.47 32.95 54.14
N GLU A 507 32.30 33.93 54.56
CA GLU A 507 33.62 34.27 54.06
C GLU A 507 34.61 33.10 54.18
N ASP A 508 35.56 33.00 53.24
CA ASP A 508 37.00 33.03 53.46
C ASP A 508 37.80 32.60 52.21
N GLY A 509 38.84 33.41 51.91
CA GLY A 509 40.13 32.97 51.40
C GLY A 509 40.52 33.22 49.94
N VAL A 510 40.96 34.45 49.62
CA VAL A 510 42.34 34.90 49.28
C VAL A 510 43.04 34.31 48.02
N TRP A 511 43.57 35.28 47.19
CA TRP A 511 44.63 35.23 46.14
C TRP A 511 44.30 34.65 44.77
N ALA A 512 44.76 35.15 43.64
CA ALA A 512 45.38 36.39 43.10
C ALA A 512 45.56 36.22 41.59
N VAL A 513 45.40 37.32 40.85
CA VAL A 513 46.21 37.76 39.67
C VAL A 513 46.27 36.90 38.41
N GLY A 514 45.93 37.56 37.27
CA GLY A 514 46.60 37.33 36.02
C GLY A 514 45.75 37.50 34.75
N GLU A 515 45.65 38.74 34.29
CA GLU A 515 45.82 39.23 32.90
C GLU A 515 45.05 38.62 31.73
N GLN A 516 44.25 39.48 31.13
CA GLN A 516 43.95 39.55 29.67
C GLN A 516 45.22 39.90 28.87
N PRO A 517 45.31 39.72 27.51
CA PRO A 517 44.46 40.48 26.59
C PRO A 517 44.14 39.82 25.21
N GLU A 518 43.15 40.43 24.57
CA GLU A 518 43.00 40.81 23.11
C GLU A 518 43.28 39.79 22.01
N ALA A 519 42.36 39.55 21.14
CA ALA A 519 41.81 40.24 19.96
C ALA A 519 42.29 39.66 18.60
N LYS A 520 41.32 39.56 17.69
CA LYS A 520 41.42 39.60 16.20
C LYS A 520 41.93 38.35 15.43
N ALA A 521 41.10 37.74 14.69
CA ALA A 521 40.73 37.94 13.27
C ALA A 521 39.62 36.95 12.89
#